data_c29018198851937f289f5323095554a3
#
_entry.id   c29018198851937f289f5323095554a3
#
_cell.length_a   1.000
_cell.length_b   1.000
_cell.length_c   1.000
_cell.angle_alpha   90.00
_cell.angle_beta   90.00
_cell.angle_gamma   90.00
#
_symmetry.space_group_name_H-M   'P 1'
#
loop_
_entity.id
_entity.type
_entity.pdbx_description
1 polymer ?
#
loop_
_entity_poly.entity_id
_entity_poly.type
_entity_poly.pdbx_seq_one_letter_code
_entity_poly.pdbx_strand_id
1 'polypeptide(L)' 'MTKKEFDEAISRLNDRYLFENMTNELYLQLRKTIETTYLKSIYKK' A
#
# COMPACT_ATOMS: atom_id res chain seq x y z
N MET A 1 3.80 7.38 -8.87
CA MET A 1 4.25 7.07 -7.50
C MET A 1 5.69 6.59 -7.53
N THR A 2 6.55 7.19 -6.76
CA THR A 2 7.95 6.78 -6.67
C THR A 2 8.08 5.61 -5.70
N LYS A 3 9.23 4.93 -5.74
CA LYS A 3 9.48 3.86 -4.80
C LYS A 3 9.44 4.35 -3.36
N LYS A 4 9.95 5.55 -3.12
CA LYS A 4 9.92 6.14 -1.80
C LYS A 4 8.47 6.34 -1.32
N GLU A 5 7.62 6.84 -2.19
CA GLU A 5 6.21 7.02 -1.86
C GLU A 5 5.53 5.68 -1.60
N PHE A 6 5.89 4.68 -2.40
CA PHE A 6 5.36 3.33 -2.21
C PHE A 6 5.76 2.80 -0.83
N ASP A 7 7.04 2.91 -0.48
CA ASP A 7 7.53 2.44 0.82
C ASP A 7 6.81 3.15 1.96
N GLU A 8 6.62 4.46 1.83
CA GLU A 8 5.90 5.24 2.85
C GLU A 8 4.45 4.79 2.97
N ALA A 9 3.80 4.55 1.84
CA ALA A 9 2.41 4.11 1.85
C ALA A 9 2.27 2.76 2.55
N ILE A 10 3.17 1.83 2.27
CA ILE A 10 3.15 0.52 2.92
C ILE A 10 3.41 0.66 4.41
N SER A 11 4.36 1.51 4.80
CA SER A 11 4.66 1.73 6.21
C SER A 11 3.46 2.28 6.95
N ARG A 12 2.76 3.26 6.37
CA ARG A 12 1.55 3.82 6.96
C ARG A 12 0.45 2.78 7.08
N LEU A 13 0.31 1.94 6.07
CA LEU A 13 -0.68 0.87 6.11
C LEU A 13 -0.38 -0.11 7.24
N ASN A 14 0.89 -0.47 7.42
CA ASN A 14 1.28 -1.34 8.51
C ASN A 14 0.94 -0.73 9.87
N ASP A 15 1.20 0.56 10.04
CA ASP A 15 0.87 1.25 11.27
C ASP A 15 -0.63 1.21 11.53
N ARG A 16 -1.44 1.48 10.52
CA ARG A 16 -2.88 1.43 10.64
C ARG A 16 -3.37 0.03 10.98
N TYR A 17 -2.77 -0.97 10.37
CA TYR A 17 -3.12 -2.36 10.62
C TYR A 17 -2.98 -2.68 12.11
N LEU A 18 -1.88 -2.25 12.72
CA LEU A 18 -1.63 -2.49 14.13
C LEU A 18 -2.54 -1.65 15.02
N PHE A 19 -2.71 -0.38 14.69
CA PHE A 19 -3.50 0.55 15.51
C PHE A 19 -4.98 0.27 15.48
N GLU A 20 -5.52 -0.05 14.31
CA GLU A 20 -6.96 -0.13 14.10
C GLU A 20 -7.49 -1.56 14.14
N ASN A 21 -6.65 -2.53 14.51
CA ASN A 21 -7.04 -3.94 14.48
C ASN A 21 -7.67 -4.33 13.15
N MET A 22 -7.06 -3.87 12.08
CA MET A 22 -7.55 -4.14 10.74
C MET A 22 -7.53 -5.64 10.45
N THR A 23 -8.54 -6.14 9.75
CA THR A 23 -8.55 -7.55 9.37
C THR A 23 -7.50 -7.81 8.29
N ASN A 24 -7.04 -9.07 8.19
CA ASN A 24 -6.10 -9.44 7.16
C ASN A 24 -6.65 -9.17 5.77
N GLU A 25 -7.93 -9.46 5.56
CA GLU A 25 -8.55 -9.23 4.26
C GLU A 25 -8.51 -7.77 3.87
N LEU A 26 -8.87 -6.90 4.78
CA LEU A 26 -8.86 -5.46 4.50
C LEU A 26 -7.42 -4.98 4.24
N TYR A 27 -6.49 -5.44 5.07
CA TYR A 27 -5.08 -5.10 4.90
C TYR A 27 -4.59 -5.49 3.51
N LEU A 28 -4.88 -6.71 3.08
CA LEU A 28 -4.45 -7.20 1.79
C LEU A 28 -5.07 -6.43 0.64
N GLN A 29 -6.34 -6.04 0.77
CA GLN A 29 -7.01 -5.25 -0.24
C GLN A 29 -6.35 -3.88 -0.40
N LEU A 30 -6.09 -3.21 0.71
CA LEU A 30 -5.45 -1.90 0.67
C LEU A 30 -4.03 -1.99 0.14
N ARG A 31 -3.30 -3.00 0.57
CA ARG A 31 -1.94 -3.22 0.08
C ARG A 31 -1.94 -3.46 -1.42
N LYS A 32 -2.86 -4.28 -1.90
CA LYS A 32 -2.95 -4.57 -3.32
C LYS A 32 -3.25 -3.31 -4.13
N THR A 33 -4.11 -2.45 -3.61
CA THR A 33 -4.41 -1.18 -4.26
C THR A 33 -3.14 -0.33 -4.39
N ILE A 34 -2.36 -0.26 -3.33
CA ILE A 34 -1.11 0.50 -3.33
C ILE A 34 -0.13 -0.10 -4.34
N GLU A 35 0.02 -1.41 -4.35
CA GLU A 35 0.89 -2.09 -5.29
C GLU A 35 0.47 -1.86 -6.73
N THR A 36 -0.82 -1.94 -7.00
CA THR A 36 -1.35 -1.70 -8.35
C THR A 36 -1.05 -0.27 -8.80
N THR A 37 -1.26 0.68 -7.92
CA THR A 37 -0.97 2.08 -8.22
C THR A 37 0.50 2.27 -8.55
N TYR A 38 1.36 1.66 -7.77
CA TYR A 38 2.80 1.75 -7.99
C TYR A 38 3.20 1.13 -9.33
N LEU A 39 2.69 -0.06 -9.62
CA LEU A 39 3.00 -0.75 -10.87
C LEU A 39 2.53 0.04 -12.08
N LYS A 40 1.35 0.62 -12.01
CA LYS A 40 0.86 1.47 -13.10
C LYS A 40 1.77 2.66 -13.31
N SER A 41 2.30 3.21 -12.24
CA SER A 41 3.22 4.34 -12.32
C SER A 41 4.52 3.95 -13.01
N ILE A 42 5.02 2.74 -12.73
CA ILE A 42 6.25 2.24 -13.33
C ILE A 42 6.07 1.95 -14.82
N TYR A 43 4.95 1.31 -15.18
CA TYR A 43 4.70 0.88 -16.55
C TYR A 43 4.06 1.94 -17.41
N LYS A 44 3.77 3.07 -16.86
CA LYS A 44 3.18 4.17 -17.63
C LYS A 44 4.21 4.72 -18.59
N LYS A 45 3.82 4.87 -19.81
CA LYS A 45 4.68 5.47 -20.81
C LYS A 45 4.12 6.80 -21.27
#